data_6724dfb3bfba28cc677534c668b56e1e
#
_entry.id   6724dfb3bfba28cc677534c668b56e1e
#
_cell.length_a   1.000
_cell.length_b   1.000
_cell.length_c   1.000
_cell.angle_alpha   90.00
_cell.angle_beta   90.00
_cell.angle_gamma   90.00
#
_symmetry.space_group_name_H-M   'P 1'
#
loop_
_entity.id
_entity.type
_entity.pdbx_description
1 polymer ?
#
loop_
_entity_poly.entity_id
_entity_poly.type
_entity_poly.pdbx_seq_one_letter_code
_entity_poly.pdbx_strand_id
1 'polypeptide(L)'
;MKDWDKAYQEGETPWDKGYASPAIAEWLQKNSLEGGVLVPGCGLGHDVRLLASHNNQVTGIDISQTAISKAKAIEVVNNESYRVADFFNLAEDYSQSFDWVVEHTFFCAIAPDLRQSYVENLVNMLRPKGYYLAVFFLKDPSQIDSEGPPYKICREAVEKYFWKNFNLLDSFIPTSHYECRPKGSEYVCWMQLK
;
A
#
# COMPACT_ATOMS: atom_id res chain seq x y z
N MET A 1 -13.74 13.71 6.26
CA MET A 1 -12.68 12.65 6.14
C MET A 1 -13.22 11.39 6.79
N LYS A 2 -12.97 10.20 6.24
CA LYS A 2 -13.43 8.94 6.83
C LYS A 2 -12.71 8.69 8.15
N ASP A 3 -13.46 8.30 9.17
CA ASP A 3 -12.90 7.85 10.45
C ASP A 3 -12.53 6.36 10.31
N TRP A 4 -11.26 6.10 10.03
CA TRP A 4 -10.76 4.75 9.82
C TRP A 4 -10.78 3.92 11.10
N ASP A 5 -10.46 4.52 12.25
CA ASP A 5 -10.42 3.79 13.50
C ASP A 5 -11.82 3.32 13.93
N LYS A 6 -12.82 4.20 13.79
CA LYS A 6 -14.22 3.84 14.03
C LYS A 6 -14.67 2.69 13.13
N ALA A 7 -14.31 2.70 11.85
CA ALA A 7 -14.66 1.61 10.92
C ALA A 7 -14.09 0.25 11.38
N TYR A 8 -12.84 0.22 11.89
CA TYR A 8 -12.25 -0.99 12.45
C TYR A 8 -12.88 -1.41 13.78
N GLN A 9 -13.35 -0.47 14.59
CA GLN A 9 -14.10 -0.74 15.84
C GLN A 9 -15.45 -1.38 15.53
N GLU A 10 -16.17 -0.84 14.55
CA GLU A 10 -17.51 -1.30 14.15
C GLU A 10 -17.48 -2.53 13.24
N GLY A 11 -16.30 -2.93 12.74
CA GLY A 11 -16.17 -4.06 11.79
C GLY A 11 -16.62 -3.73 10.37
N GLU A 12 -16.79 -2.45 10.04
CA GLU A 12 -17.18 -1.96 8.72
C GLU A 12 -15.96 -1.79 7.81
N THR A 13 -15.28 -2.88 7.50
CA THR A 13 -14.01 -2.91 6.78
C THR A 13 -14.11 -3.66 5.44
N PRO A 14 -14.91 -3.20 4.47
CA PRO A 14 -15.10 -3.90 3.19
C PRO A 14 -13.82 -4.05 2.34
N TRP A 15 -12.78 -3.29 2.65
CA TRP A 15 -11.45 -3.40 2.04
C TRP A 15 -10.63 -4.57 2.59
N ASP A 16 -10.87 -4.99 3.83
CA ASP A 16 -10.22 -6.17 4.42
C ASP A 16 -10.81 -7.44 3.81
N LYS A 17 -9.94 -8.28 3.28
CA LYS A 17 -10.31 -9.52 2.61
C LYS A 17 -9.91 -10.76 3.40
N GLY A 18 -9.35 -10.57 4.61
CA GLY A 18 -8.94 -11.64 5.51
C GLY A 18 -7.65 -12.37 5.13
N TYR A 19 -7.00 -12.00 4.02
CA TYR A 19 -5.72 -12.55 3.57
C TYR A 19 -4.95 -11.54 2.72
N ALA A 20 -3.65 -11.83 2.48
CA ALA A 20 -2.77 -10.95 1.74
C ALA A 20 -3.17 -10.81 0.27
N SER A 21 -2.73 -9.72 -0.36
CA SER A 21 -2.99 -9.40 -1.75
C SER A 21 -2.52 -10.51 -2.70
N PRO A 22 -3.43 -11.14 -3.47
CA PRO A 22 -3.03 -12.11 -4.49
C PRO A 22 -2.10 -11.51 -5.55
N ALA A 23 -2.23 -10.22 -5.83
CA ALA A 23 -1.40 -9.51 -6.79
C ALA A 23 0.05 -9.35 -6.28
N ILE A 24 0.25 -9.06 -4.98
CA ILE A 24 1.59 -9.04 -4.37
C ILE A 24 2.17 -10.46 -4.35
N ALA A 25 1.37 -11.46 -3.98
CA ALA A 25 1.80 -12.86 -3.99
C ALA A 25 2.21 -13.34 -5.39
N GLU A 26 1.48 -12.92 -6.44
CA GLU A 26 1.82 -13.22 -7.84
C GLU A 26 3.16 -12.57 -8.23
N TRP A 27 3.39 -11.31 -7.84
CA TRP A 27 4.65 -10.63 -8.11
C TRP A 27 5.84 -11.32 -7.41
N LEU A 28 5.66 -11.78 -6.16
CA LEU A 28 6.66 -12.49 -5.38
C LEU A 28 7.05 -13.86 -5.94
N GLN A 29 6.23 -14.47 -6.79
CA GLN A 29 6.61 -15.73 -7.47
C GLN A 29 7.79 -15.59 -8.41
N LYS A 30 8.06 -14.39 -8.90
CA LYS A 30 9.10 -14.10 -9.90
C LYS A 30 10.16 -13.11 -9.42
N ASN A 31 9.90 -12.46 -8.28
CA ASN A 31 10.71 -11.38 -7.77
C ASN A 31 10.95 -11.54 -6.27
N SER A 32 11.95 -10.87 -5.76
CA SER A 32 12.26 -10.80 -4.33
C SER A 32 12.45 -9.35 -3.90
N LEU A 33 12.21 -9.11 -2.61
CA LEU A 33 12.59 -7.86 -1.96
C LEU A 33 13.79 -8.15 -1.05
N GLU A 34 14.67 -7.18 -0.93
CA GLU A 34 15.79 -7.23 0.01
C GLU A 34 15.84 -5.92 0.78
N GLY A 35 16.07 -6.01 2.10
CA GLY A 35 16.20 -4.85 2.98
C GLY A 35 14.94 -4.52 3.76
N GLY A 36 14.85 -3.25 4.19
CA GLY A 36 13.74 -2.75 4.99
C GLY A 36 12.54 -2.38 4.13
N VAL A 37 11.36 -2.86 4.53
CA VAL A 37 10.09 -2.65 3.81
C VAL A 37 9.12 -1.86 4.69
N LEU A 38 8.52 -0.81 4.15
CA LEU A 38 7.39 -0.09 4.75
C LEU A 38 6.08 -0.48 4.04
N VAL A 39 5.04 -0.77 4.81
CA VAL A 39 3.68 -0.98 4.31
C VAL A 39 2.75 0.06 4.93
N PRO A 40 2.46 1.17 4.23
CA PRO A 40 1.54 2.19 4.72
C PRO A 40 0.08 1.75 4.56
N GLY A 41 -0.79 2.16 5.51
CA GLY A 41 -2.19 1.74 5.54
C GLY A 41 -2.35 0.23 5.66
N CYS A 42 -1.51 -0.41 6.49
CA CYS A 42 -1.37 -1.87 6.54
C CYS A 42 -2.60 -2.61 7.10
N GLY A 43 -3.56 -1.91 7.67
CA GLY A 43 -4.77 -2.51 8.26
C GLY A 43 -4.44 -3.63 9.25
N LEU A 44 -5.01 -4.81 9.02
CA LEU A 44 -4.77 -6.00 9.85
C LEU A 44 -3.43 -6.71 9.54
N GLY A 45 -2.58 -6.15 8.67
CA GLY A 45 -1.22 -6.61 8.44
C GLY A 45 -1.08 -7.87 7.59
N HIS A 46 -2.06 -8.21 6.75
CA HIS A 46 -1.98 -9.40 5.90
C HIS A 46 -0.79 -9.34 4.93
N ASP A 47 -0.60 -8.22 4.24
CA ASP A 47 0.51 -8.02 3.31
C ASP A 47 1.85 -7.89 4.06
N VAL A 48 1.85 -7.31 5.27
CA VAL A 48 3.04 -7.23 6.12
C VAL A 48 3.56 -8.64 6.44
N ARG A 49 2.68 -9.56 6.87
CA ARG A 49 3.06 -10.94 7.17
C ARG A 49 3.50 -11.71 5.93
N LEU A 50 2.83 -11.51 4.79
CA LEU A 50 3.26 -12.11 3.53
C LEU A 50 4.69 -11.69 3.19
N LEU A 51 4.99 -10.40 3.26
CA LEU A 51 6.33 -9.88 2.95
C LEU A 51 7.37 -10.35 3.98
N ALA A 52 7.02 -10.40 5.27
CA ALA A 52 7.90 -10.91 6.32
C ALA A 52 8.22 -12.41 6.15
N SER A 53 7.27 -13.21 5.64
CA SER A 53 7.51 -14.64 5.36
C SER A 53 8.58 -14.88 4.29
N HIS A 54 8.95 -13.87 3.51
CA HIS A 54 10.04 -13.87 2.54
C HIS A 54 11.36 -13.32 3.12
N ASN A 55 11.53 -13.40 4.44
CA ASN A 55 12.72 -12.96 5.20
C ASN A 55 13.03 -11.45 5.15
N ASN A 56 12.03 -10.63 4.87
CA ASN A 56 12.17 -9.18 4.90
C ASN A 56 11.94 -8.61 6.30
N GLN A 57 12.61 -7.51 6.60
CA GLN A 57 12.30 -6.69 7.77
C GLN A 57 11.16 -5.73 7.40
N VAL A 58 9.95 -5.99 7.89
CA VAL A 58 8.75 -5.27 7.45
C VAL A 58 8.16 -4.44 8.58
N THR A 59 7.91 -3.17 8.29
CA THR A 59 7.18 -2.26 9.18
C THR A 59 5.83 -1.92 8.56
N GLY A 60 4.76 -2.35 9.20
CA GLY A 60 3.39 -1.93 8.88
C GLY A 60 3.00 -0.70 9.68
N ILE A 61 2.43 0.30 9.03
CA ILE A 61 1.84 1.47 9.70
C ILE A 61 0.39 1.65 9.29
N ASP A 62 -0.42 2.08 10.24
CA ASP A 62 -1.80 2.49 9.99
C ASP A 62 -2.17 3.61 10.96
N ILE A 63 -3.07 4.50 10.54
CA ILE A 63 -3.57 5.56 11.41
C ILE A 63 -4.53 5.02 12.49
N SER A 64 -5.14 3.86 12.24
CA SER A 64 -6.07 3.22 13.17
C SER A 64 -5.34 2.46 14.27
N GLN A 65 -5.52 2.91 15.51
CA GLN A 65 -5.06 2.17 16.70
C GLN A 65 -5.71 0.79 16.80
N THR A 66 -6.99 0.69 16.43
CA THR A 66 -7.74 -0.58 16.46
C THR A 66 -7.19 -1.57 15.43
N ALA A 67 -6.89 -1.13 14.20
CA ALA A 67 -6.29 -1.98 13.19
C ALA A 67 -4.93 -2.53 13.66
N ILE A 68 -4.06 -1.66 14.16
CA ILE A 68 -2.72 -2.05 14.65
C ILE A 68 -2.83 -2.99 15.87
N SER A 69 -3.77 -2.76 16.79
CA SER A 69 -3.99 -3.66 17.92
C SER A 69 -4.42 -5.05 17.45
N LYS A 70 -5.33 -5.13 16.49
CA LYS A 70 -5.76 -6.40 15.88
C LYS A 70 -4.61 -7.07 15.10
N ALA A 71 -3.82 -6.31 14.33
CA ALA A 71 -2.66 -6.84 13.62
C ALA A 71 -1.63 -7.48 14.57
N LYS A 72 -1.33 -6.80 15.69
CA LYS A 72 -0.41 -7.31 16.74
C LYS A 72 -0.93 -8.52 17.51
N ALA A 73 -2.24 -8.73 17.53
CA ALA A 73 -2.84 -9.89 18.19
C ALA A 73 -2.72 -11.20 17.36
N ILE A 74 -2.36 -11.08 16.09
CA ILE A 74 -2.08 -12.23 15.22
C ILE A 74 -0.63 -12.65 15.43
N GLU A 75 -0.38 -13.97 15.37
CA GLU A 75 0.96 -14.51 15.55
C GLU A 75 1.98 -13.91 14.58
N VAL A 76 3.15 -13.57 15.11
CA VAL A 76 4.28 -13.04 14.35
C VAL A 76 4.85 -14.13 13.46
N VAL A 77 5.06 -13.84 12.19
CA VAL A 77 5.59 -14.80 11.22
C VAL A 77 7.11 -14.77 11.20
N ASN A 78 7.73 -13.59 11.27
CA ASN A 78 9.19 -13.43 11.21
C ASN A 78 9.62 -12.06 11.78
N ASN A 79 10.11 -11.15 10.95
CA ASN A 79 10.67 -9.85 11.34
C ASN A 79 9.73 -8.69 10.98
N GLU A 80 8.46 -8.80 11.36
CA GLU A 80 7.49 -7.73 11.18
C GLU A 80 7.26 -6.92 12.44
N SER A 81 6.95 -5.65 12.23
CA SER A 81 6.55 -4.73 13.29
C SER A 81 5.36 -3.87 12.85
N TYR A 82 4.57 -3.42 13.81
CA TYR A 82 3.36 -2.64 13.54
C TYR A 82 3.36 -1.39 14.39
N ARG A 83 3.06 -0.22 13.80
CA ARG A 83 3.01 1.06 14.50
C ARG A 83 1.77 1.86 14.10
N VAL A 84 1.16 2.50 15.09
CA VAL A 84 0.15 3.53 14.82
C VAL A 84 0.88 4.78 14.35
N ALA A 85 0.64 5.19 13.12
CA ALA A 85 1.25 6.37 12.56
C ALA A 85 0.42 6.92 11.40
N ASP A 86 0.39 8.23 11.28
CA ASP A 86 -0.13 8.91 10.11
C ASP A 86 0.99 9.03 9.05
N PHE A 87 0.76 8.45 7.88
CA PHE A 87 1.70 8.50 6.77
C PHE A 87 2.10 9.93 6.37
N PHE A 88 1.22 10.90 6.57
CA PHE A 88 1.47 12.30 6.23
C PHE A 88 2.26 13.06 7.30
N ASN A 89 2.34 12.52 8.51
CA ASN A 89 3.03 13.10 9.66
C ASN A 89 4.15 12.19 10.18
N LEU A 90 4.67 11.30 9.32
CA LEU A 90 5.82 10.48 9.68
C LEU A 90 7.02 11.40 9.89
N ALA A 91 7.53 11.34 11.12
CA ALA A 91 8.63 12.16 11.57
C ALA A 91 9.89 11.96 10.70
N GLU A 92 10.82 12.90 10.81
CA GLU A 92 12.17 12.84 10.21
C GLU A 92 12.90 11.50 10.48
N ASP A 93 12.53 10.79 11.55
CA ASP A 93 13.04 9.46 11.92
C ASP A 93 12.91 8.39 10.84
N TYR A 94 11.98 8.57 9.89
CA TYR A 94 11.76 7.64 8.77
C TYR A 94 12.36 8.12 7.44
N SER A 95 13.05 9.26 7.43
CA SER A 95 13.70 9.77 6.23
C SER A 95 14.75 8.76 5.74
N GLN A 96 14.68 8.39 4.45
CA GLN A 96 15.60 7.47 3.79
C GLN A 96 15.86 6.17 4.56
N SER A 97 14.82 5.65 5.22
CA SER A 97 14.95 4.49 6.12
C SER A 97 14.59 3.17 5.45
N PHE A 98 13.89 3.21 4.32
CA PHE A 98 13.38 2.01 3.68
C PHE A 98 13.97 1.78 2.30
N ASP A 99 14.28 0.51 1.99
CA ASP A 99 14.68 0.08 0.66
C ASP A 99 13.44 -0.08 -0.24
N TRP A 100 12.30 -0.42 0.38
CA TRP A 100 11.02 -0.63 -0.29
C TRP A 100 9.87 0.07 0.43
N VAL A 101 8.95 0.62 -0.35
CA VAL A 101 7.59 0.88 0.10
C VAL A 101 6.67 -0.01 -0.73
N VAL A 102 5.83 -0.79 -0.05
CA VAL A 102 4.84 -1.66 -0.70
C VAL A 102 3.45 -1.23 -0.27
N GLU A 103 2.59 -0.89 -1.19
CA GLU A 103 1.21 -0.53 -0.90
C GLU A 103 0.21 -1.38 -1.68
N HIS A 104 -0.91 -1.65 -1.03
CA HIS A 104 -2.05 -2.31 -1.64
C HIS A 104 -3.31 -1.50 -1.39
N THR A 105 -3.78 -0.85 -2.47
CA THR A 105 -5.03 -0.06 -2.47
C THR A 105 -5.08 1.07 -1.43
N PHE A 106 -3.93 1.55 -0.98
CA PHE A 106 -3.83 2.69 -0.07
C PHE A 106 -3.98 4.02 -0.81
N PHE A 107 -3.35 4.17 -1.98
CA PHE A 107 -3.42 5.41 -2.77
C PHE A 107 -4.86 5.78 -3.19
N CYS A 108 -5.73 4.80 -3.42
CA CYS A 108 -7.14 5.06 -3.71
C CYS A 108 -7.96 5.48 -2.46
N ALA A 109 -7.43 5.27 -1.26
CA ALA A 109 -8.05 5.74 -0.03
C ALA A 109 -7.71 7.20 0.29
N ILE A 110 -6.69 7.76 -0.39
CA ILE A 110 -6.21 9.12 -0.18
C ILE A 110 -7.01 10.11 -1.02
N ALA A 111 -7.48 11.18 -0.37
CA ALA A 111 -8.18 12.26 -1.04
C ALA A 111 -7.32 12.88 -2.16
N PRO A 112 -7.89 13.24 -3.31
CA PRO A 112 -7.13 13.69 -4.48
C PRO A 112 -6.21 14.89 -4.22
N ASP A 113 -6.60 15.79 -3.34
CA ASP A 113 -5.82 16.98 -2.92
C ASP A 113 -4.58 16.61 -2.09
N LEU A 114 -4.55 15.45 -1.44
CA LEU A 114 -3.41 14.95 -0.66
C LEU A 114 -2.44 14.07 -1.46
N ARG A 115 -2.76 13.70 -2.70
CA ARG A 115 -1.96 12.75 -3.49
C ARG A 115 -0.56 13.26 -3.81
N GLN A 116 -0.41 14.57 -4.01
CA GLN A 116 0.91 15.17 -4.23
C GLN A 116 1.79 15.04 -2.98
N SER A 117 1.25 15.35 -1.81
CA SER A 117 1.94 15.19 -0.52
C SER A 117 2.25 13.72 -0.22
N TYR A 118 1.37 12.80 -0.64
CA TYR A 118 1.66 11.36 -0.55
C TYR A 118 2.94 10.99 -1.31
N VAL A 119 3.08 11.44 -2.56
CA VAL A 119 4.27 11.15 -3.38
C VAL A 119 5.53 11.78 -2.78
N GLU A 120 5.44 12.99 -2.25
CA GLU A 120 6.55 13.67 -1.60
C GLU A 120 7.02 12.91 -0.35
N ASN A 121 6.09 12.45 0.49
CA ASN A 121 6.41 11.62 1.66
C ASN A 121 7.00 10.28 1.24
N LEU A 122 6.43 9.62 0.23
CA LEU A 122 6.96 8.38 -0.31
C LEU A 122 8.44 8.52 -0.75
N VAL A 123 8.76 9.60 -1.48
CA VAL A 123 10.14 9.89 -1.90
C VAL A 123 11.06 10.10 -0.70
N ASN A 124 10.58 10.83 0.33
CA ASN A 124 11.38 11.09 1.52
C ASN A 124 11.68 9.85 2.37
N MET A 125 10.80 8.86 2.36
CA MET A 125 10.98 7.62 3.13
C MET A 125 11.91 6.62 2.48
N LEU A 126 11.97 6.64 1.15
CA LEU A 126 12.82 5.72 0.38
C LEU A 126 14.28 6.15 0.44
N ARG A 127 15.17 5.18 0.60
CA ARG A 127 16.60 5.36 0.34
C ARG A 127 16.84 5.74 -1.12
N PRO A 128 17.97 6.39 -1.43
CA PRO A 128 18.36 6.63 -2.82
C PRO A 128 18.29 5.33 -3.64
N LYS A 129 17.63 5.37 -4.79
CA LYS A 129 17.37 4.19 -5.64
C LYS A 129 16.47 3.12 -5.01
N GLY A 130 15.78 3.43 -3.92
CA GLY A 130 14.78 2.54 -3.32
C GLY A 130 13.60 2.27 -4.25
N TYR A 131 12.78 1.30 -3.89
CA TYR A 131 11.73 0.76 -4.75
C TYR A 131 10.33 1.03 -4.18
N TYR A 132 9.40 1.22 -5.07
CA TYR A 132 7.98 1.31 -4.77
C TYR A 132 7.22 0.24 -5.55
N LEU A 133 6.59 -0.68 -4.84
CA LEU A 133 5.66 -1.67 -5.39
C LEU A 133 4.25 -1.30 -4.97
N ALA A 134 3.40 -1.03 -5.94
CA ALA A 134 2.03 -0.59 -5.70
C ALA A 134 1.02 -1.48 -6.41
N VAL A 135 -0.07 -1.79 -5.72
CA VAL A 135 -1.28 -2.39 -6.30
C VAL A 135 -2.38 -1.35 -6.28
N PHE A 136 -2.54 -0.64 -7.39
CA PHE A 136 -3.59 0.36 -7.55
C PHE A 136 -4.93 -0.29 -7.87
N PHE A 137 -5.99 0.17 -7.19
CA PHE A 137 -7.36 -0.20 -7.54
C PHE A 137 -7.89 0.79 -8.57
N LEU A 138 -8.01 0.33 -9.82
CA LEU A 138 -8.53 1.13 -10.92
C LEU A 138 -10.06 1.12 -10.90
N LYS A 139 -10.66 2.30 -11.00
CA LYS A 139 -12.09 2.43 -11.23
C LYS A 139 -12.39 2.76 -12.71
N ASP A 140 -13.48 2.21 -13.21
CA ASP A 140 -13.96 2.50 -14.56
C ASP A 140 -14.14 4.02 -14.76
N PRO A 141 -13.54 4.61 -15.80
CA PRO A 141 -13.71 6.02 -16.12
C PRO A 141 -15.16 6.48 -16.30
N SER A 142 -16.06 5.57 -16.68
CA SER A 142 -17.49 5.87 -16.85
C SER A 142 -18.26 5.98 -15.53
N GLN A 143 -17.71 5.50 -14.43
CA GLN A 143 -18.34 5.64 -13.12
C GLN A 143 -18.19 7.06 -12.62
N ILE A 144 -19.29 7.75 -12.41
CA ILE A 144 -19.30 9.10 -11.84
C ILE A 144 -18.84 8.98 -10.39
N ASP A 145 -17.69 9.57 -10.11
CA ASP A 145 -17.09 9.59 -8.79
C ASP A 145 -17.49 10.86 -8.05
N SER A 146 -18.50 10.77 -7.23
CA SER A 146 -18.81 11.87 -6.33
C SER A 146 -18.20 11.70 -4.95
N GLU A 147 -17.93 10.46 -4.51
CA GLU A 147 -17.54 10.21 -3.13
C GLU A 147 -16.58 9.02 -3.00
N GLY A 148 -15.44 9.25 -2.37
CA GLY A 148 -14.49 8.23 -1.93
C GLY A 148 -14.50 8.06 -0.42
N PRO A 149 -13.65 7.24 0.18
CA PRO A 149 -12.84 6.22 -0.45
C PRO A 149 -13.64 4.96 -0.88
N PRO A 150 -13.20 4.23 -1.90
CA PRO A 150 -12.03 4.47 -2.73
C PRO A 150 -12.27 5.57 -3.77
N TYR A 151 -11.34 6.53 -3.86
CA TYR A 151 -11.35 7.57 -4.90
C TYR A 151 -10.86 7.01 -6.23
N LYS A 152 -11.36 7.58 -7.32
CA LYS A 152 -11.01 7.17 -8.68
C LYS A 152 -9.51 7.30 -8.94
N ILE A 153 -8.96 6.24 -9.54
CA ILE A 153 -7.62 6.20 -10.09
C ILE A 153 -7.70 5.55 -11.48
N CYS A 154 -7.04 6.15 -12.45
CA CYS A 154 -6.78 5.56 -13.76
C CYS A 154 -5.27 5.50 -14.00
N ARG A 155 -4.83 4.79 -15.05
CA ARG A 155 -3.39 4.64 -15.36
C ARG A 155 -2.72 5.99 -15.61
N GLU A 156 -3.38 6.88 -16.33
CA GLU A 156 -2.88 8.23 -16.62
C GLU A 156 -2.65 9.05 -15.34
N ALA A 157 -3.50 8.84 -14.32
CA ALA A 157 -3.29 9.46 -13.01
C ALA A 157 -2.05 8.89 -12.30
N VAL A 158 -1.82 7.58 -12.37
CA VAL A 158 -0.59 6.95 -11.84
C VAL A 158 0.63 7.56 -12.51
N GLU A 159 0.66 7.63 -13.83
CA GLU A 159 1.74 8.23 -14.61
C GLU A 159 2.01 9.68 -14.17
N LYS A 160 0.97 10.48 -14.09
CA LYS A 160 1.06 11.90 -13.72
C LYS A 160 1.69 12.12 -12.35
N TYR A 161 1.34 11.29 -11.36
CA TYR A 161 1.81 11.46 -9.99
C TYR A 161 3.21 10.90 -9.76
N PHE A 162 3.55 9.75 -10.37
CA PHE A 162 4.75 9.01 -10.00
C PHE A 162 5.91 9.17 -10.97
N TRP A 163 5.70 9.34 -12.29
CA TRP A 163 6.79 9.30 -13.27
C TRP A 163 7.77 10.46 -13.22
N LYS A 164 7.44 11.54 -12.52
CA LYS A 164 8.41 12.61 -12.24
C LYS A 164 9.57 12.11 -11.37
N ASN A 165 9.26 11.34 -10.35
CA ASN A 165 10.21 10.92 -9.31
C ASN A 165 10.68 9.47 -9.47
N PHE A 166 9.96 8.65 -10.23
CA PHE A 166 10.21 7.22 -10.38
C PHE A 166 10.44 6.81 -11.82
N ASN A 167 11.27 5.77 -12.00
CA ASN A 167 11.37 5.00 -13.23
C ASN A 167 10.47 3.77 -13.11
N LEU A 168 9.55 3.57 -14.05
CA LEU A 168 8.77 2.34 -14.12
C LEU A 168 9.68 1.21 -14.57
N LEU A 169 9.78 0.14 -13.77
CA LEU A 169 10.54 -1.07 -14.10
C LEU A 169 9.65 -2.11 -14.76
N ASP A 170 8.45 -2.31 -14.18
CA ASP A 170 7.44 -3.23 -14.73
C ASP A 170 6.04 -2.81 -14.31
N SER A 171 5.04 -3.19 -15.10
CA SER A 171 3.64 -3.03 -14.73
C SER A 171 2.74 -4.04 -15.44
N PHE A 172 1.73 -4.54 -14.73
CA PHE A 172 0.81 -5.53 -15.29
C PHE A 172 -0.54 -5.53 -14.59
N ILE A 173 -1.53 -6.12 -15.25
CA ILE A 173 -2.80 -6.50 -14.62
C ILE A 173 -2.61 -7.89 -14.05
N PRO A 174 -2.76 -8.09 -12.72
CA PRO A 174 -2.56 -9.40 -12.12
C PRO A 174 -3.62 -10.40 -12.61
N THR A 175 -3.19 -11.64 -12.74
CA THR A 175 -4.09 -12.75 -13.04
C THR A 175 -4.75 -13.28 -11.77
N SER A 176 -4.06 -13.16 -10.66
CA SER A 176 -4.54 -13.50 -9.31
C SER A 176 -5.17 -12.26 -8.66
N HIS A 177 -6.41 -12.37 -8.26
CA HIS A 177 -7.15 -11.28 -7.61
C HIS A 177 -8.11 -11.83 -6.55
N TYR A 178 -8.61 -10.98 -5.67
CA TYR A 178 -9.67 -11.37 -4.75
C TYR A 178 -10.96 -11.70 -5.52
N GLU A 179 -11.65 -12.78 -5.14
CA GLU A 179 -12.89 -13.22 -5.80
C GLU A 179 -13.96 -12.12 -5.88
N CYS A 180 -14.02 -11.26 -4.85
CA CYS A 180 -14.98 -10.17 -4.76
C CYS A 180 -14.58 -8.91 -5.56
N ARG A 181 -13.38 -8.89 -6.20
CA ARG A 181 -12.94 -7.78 -7.03
C ARG A 181 -13.13 -8.07 -8.52
N PRO A 182 -13.60 -7.11 -9.32
CA PRO A 182 -13.68 -7.28 -10.75
C PRO A 182 -12.32 -7.61 -11.37
N LYS A 183 -12.28 -8.58 -12.26
CA LYS A 183 -11.05 -8.90 -13.01
C LYS A 183 -10.56 -7.65 -13.76
N GLY A 184 -9.26 -7.37 -13.65
CA GLY A 184 -8.66 -6.21 -14.29
C GLY A 184 -8.82 -4.89 -13.53
N SER A 185 -9.45 -4.90 -12.35
CA SER A 185 -9.57 -3.70 -11.50
C SER A 185 -8.31 -3.37 -10.70
N GLU A 186 -7.32 -4.25 -10.67
CA GLU A 186 -6.03 -4.01 -10.03
C GLU A 186 -4.94 -3.80 -11.09
N TYR A 187 -4.01 -2.91 -10.77
CA TYR A 187 -2.87 -2.59 -11.61
C TYR A 187 -1.62 -2.55 -10.74
N VAL A 188 -0.71 -3.47 -11.00
CA VAL A 188 0.57 -3.55 -10.30
C VAL A 188 1.58 -2.68 -11.02
N CYS A 189 2.31 -1.86 -10.25
CA CYS A 189 3.43 -1.08 -10.74
C CYS A 189 4.64 -1.31 -9.84
N TRP A 190 5.75 -1.68 -10.43
CA TRP A 190 7.04 -1.75 -9.79
C TRP A 190 7.93 -0.63 -10.31
N MET A 191 8.35 0.24 -9.41
CA MET A 191 9.05 1.48 -9.74
C MET A 191 10.30 1.64 -8.89
N GLN A 192 11.30 2.35 -9.44
CA GLN A 192 12.52 2.72 -8.72
C GLN A 192 12.65 4.24 -8.63
N LEU A 193 12.99 4.74 -7.44
CA LEU A 193 13.30 6.15 -7.21
C LEU A 193 14.50 6.57 -8.10
N LYS A 194 14.37 7.73 -8.78
CA LYS A 194 15.37 8.25 -9.73
C LYS A 194 16.68 8.66 -9.08
#